data_737202f12fe340d380859791ec3bf480
#
_entry.id   737202f12fe340d380859791ec3bf480
#
_cell.length_a   1.000
_cell.length_b   1.000
_cell.length_c   1.000
_cell.angle_alpha   90.00
_cell.angle_beta   90.00
_cell.angle_gamma   90.00
#
_symmetry.space_group_name_H-M   'P 1'
#
loop_
_entity.id
_entity.type
_entity.pdbx_description
1 polymer ?
#
loop_
_entity_poly.entity_id
_entity_poly.type
_entity_poly.pdbx_seq_one_letter_code
_entity_poly.pdbx_strand_id
1 'polypeptide(L)'
;LCEKKGIDAKANAVGSVAKNTWLRGKSDIDIFISFPIDTDMDELKEKGLEIAYKTNDALNGNASEHYASHPYLTCDIDGFEVDIVPCYAIEEGQSIISAVDRTILHTRYIQKHLSKEQEDEVLLLKKFMDAVGTYGSEFKTGGFAGYLCELLILNYGTFDATIRAAQNWKRQTVIDLEDFGTAGNPLFKNDPLVFIDPTDKNRNVGAALRIERYVDFIVASRNFLDIADDEEKQEKIIEFFKPLQKEHLSNKSNEEIAKDILESFKDRQTQTLVLKFPIPEMSADALHPQLLKTVSSICEKIEMEEFSVFNYDYWTDEERFVIFTIELNVFKQGKYYIHKGPKVWPKKACDNFKKKWQDALYPLDEFMVLTREREFKTAKEFLEKALTDDHIHIFKIGKNIKEAICSDECVPIEIDEFLNDLDKEFDYSTSNQTSEELAKDYLNSLDDFLNPGQYIKR
;
A
#
# COMPACT_ATOMS: atom_id res chain seq x y z
N LEU A 1 -31.07 8.97 20.50
CA LEU A 1 -30.80 10.39 20.23
C LEU A 1 -31.64 10.89 19.07
N CYS A 2 -31.68 10.21 17.94
CA CYS A 2 -32.47 10.59 16.76
C CYS A 2 -33.97 10.83 17.13
N GLU A 3 -34.61 9.85 17.73
CA GLU A 3 -36.03 9.97 18.16
C GLU A 3 -36.24 11.11 19.16
N LYS A 4 -35.39 11.29 20.15
CA LYS A 4 -35.48 12.36 21.16
C LYS A 4 -35.38 13.76 20.55
N LYS A 5 -34.74 13.89 19.39
CA LYS A 5 -34.51 15.16 18.69
C LYS A 5 -35.47 15.38 17.53
N GLY A 6 -36.31 14.40 17.23
CA GLY A 6 -37.19 14.44 16.06
C GLY A 6 -36.43 14.41 14.72
N ILE A 7 -35.23 13.83 14.71
CA ILE A 7 -34.43 13.64 13.49
C ILE A 7 -34.84 12.31 12.87
N ASP A 8 -35.30 12.34 11.64
CA ASP A 8 -35.66 11.15 10.88
C ASP A 8 -34.37 10.46 10.37
N ALA A 9 -33.79 9.68 11.27
CA ALA A 9 -32.57 8.90 10.98
C ALA A 9 -32.52 7.65 11.86
N LYS A 10 -31.89 6.58 11.34
CA LYS A 10 -31.76 5.28 12.01
C LYS A 10 -30.30 4.89 12.18
N ALA A 11 -29.90 4.49 13.39
CA ALA A 11 -28.59 3.92 13.64
C ALA A 11 -28.57 2.43 13.28
N ASN A 12 -27.53 2.02 12.56
CA ASN A 12 -27.29 0.63 12.16
C ASN A 12 -25.86 0.25 12.53
N ALA A 13 -25.69 -0.84 13.24
CA ALA A 13 -24.38 -1.47 13.36
C ALA A 13 -24.05 -2.13 12.01
N VAL A 14 -22.86 -1.89 11.51
CA VAL A 14 -22.37 -2.42 10.24
C VAL A 14 -20.95 -2.99 10.40
N GLY A 15 -20.25 -3.25 9.32
CA GLY A 15 -18.87 -3.70 9.38
C GLY A 15 -18.69 -5.13 9.89
N SER A 16 -17.48 -5.45 10.31
CA SER A 16 -17.09 -6.82 10.71
C SER A 16 -17.75 -7.27 12.00
N VAL A 17 -17.94 -6.35 12.97
CA VAL A 17 -18.59 -6.64 14.25
C VAL A 17 -20.04 -7.06 14.06
N ALA A 18 -20.79 -6.32 13.21
CA ALA A 18 -22.18 -6.64 12.93
C ALA A 18 -22.39 -7.96 12.18
N LYS A 19 -21.33 -8.50 11.56
CA LYS A 19 -21.36 -9.74 10.77
C LYS A 19 -20.70 -10.94 11.49
N ASN A 20 -20.22 -10.77 12.73
CA ASN A 20 -19.46 -11.74 13.50
C ASN A 20 -18.17 -12.25 12.79
N THR A 21 -17.56 -11.40 11.96
CA THR A 21 -16.37 -11.73 11.17
C THR A 21 -15.15 -10.88 11.54
N TRP A 22 -15.13 -10.31 12.74
CA TRP A 22 -14.07 -9.44 13.24
C TRP A 22 -12.88 -10.23 13.80
N LEU A 23 -11.66 -9.74 13.56
CA LEU A 23 -10.45 -10.26 14.17
C LEU A 23 -10.15 -9.56 15.50
N ARG A 24 -9.82 -10.34 16.53
CA ARG A 24 -9.45 -9.79 17.84
C ARG A 24 -8.23 -8.86 17.73
N GLY A 25 -8.38 -7.62 18.22
CA GLY A 25 -7.33 -6.60 18.20
C GLY A 25 -7.20 -5.84 16.87
N LYS A 26 -8.12 -6.08 15.92
CA LYS A 26 -8.15 -5.40 14.61
C LYS A 26 -9.59 -5.13 14.18
N SER A 27 -10.41 -4.62 15.08
CA SER A 27 -11.81 -4.37 14.73
C SER A 27 -12.30 -3.10 15.36
N ASP A 28 -12.84 -2.27 14.52
CA ASP A 28 -13.51 -1.05 14.85
C ASP A 28 -15.02 -1.31 14.93
N ILE A 29 -15.75 -0.55 15.70
CA ILE A 29 -17.20 -0.62 15.80
C ILE A 29 -17.78 0.40 14.85
N ASP A 30 -18.37 -0.04 13.76
CA ASP A 30 -18.97 0.84 12.75
C ASP A 30 -20.45 1.09 13.05
N ILE A 31 -20.84 2.32 13.35
CA ILE A 31 -22.22 2.76 13.55
C ILE A 31 -22.61 3.73 12.45
N PHE A 32 -23.50 3.30 11.57
CA PHE A 32 -23.98 4.14 10.47
C PHE A 32 -25.33 4.76 10.80
N ILE A 33 -25.41 6.09 10.67
CA ILE A 33 -26.64 6.86 10.87
C ILE A 33 -27.25 7.12 9.52
N SER A 34 -28.27 6.33 9.14
CA SER A 34 -28.91 6.41 7.85
C SER A 34 -30.09 7.40 7.85
N PHE A 35 -30.02 8.37 6.96
CA PHE A 35 -31.02 9.39 6.69
C PHE A 35 -31.86 9.03 5.46
N PRO A 36 -33.10 9.51 5.33
CA PRO A 36 -33.88 9.38 4.11
C PRO A 36 -33.12 9.86 2.87
N ILE A 37 -33.38 9.23 1.73
CA ILE A 37 -32.65 9.50 0.48
C ILE A 37 -32.91 10.91 -0.10
N ASP A 38 -33.96 11.57 0.31
CA ASP A 38 -34.34 12.93 -0.05
C ASP A 38 -33.78 14.00 0.90
N THR A 39 -33.02 13.59 1.92
CA THR A 39 -32.31 14.51 2.83
C THR A 39 -31.22 15.26 2.04
N ASP A 40 -31.17 16.58 2.22
CA ASP A 40 -30.11 17.39 1.64
C ASP A 40 -28.71 16.98 2.20
N MET A 41 -27.69 17.00 1.34
CA MET A 41 -26.34 16.55 1.72
C MET A 41 -25.74 17.37 2.87
N ASP A 42 -25.99 18.68 2.90
CA ASP A 42 -25.43 19.53 3.96
C ASP A 42 -26.20 19.32 5.28
N GLU A 43 -27.52 19.05 5.19
CA GLU A 43 -28.34 18.65 6.34
C GLU A 43 -27.87 17.28 6.92
N LEU A 44 -27.57 16.30 6.04
CA LEU A 44 -27.03 15.00 6.43
C LEU A 44 -25.70 15.15 7.18
N LYS A 45 -24.77 15.96 6.66
CA LYS A 45 -23.48 16.23 7.30
C LYS A 45 -23.66 16.89 8.67
N GLU A 46 -24.41 18.00 8.73
CA GLU A 46 -24.60 18.78 9.94
C GLU A 46 -25.28 17.97 11.03
N LYS A 47 -26.42 17.36 10.74
CA LYS A 47 -27.17 16.56 11.71
C LYS A 47 -26.46 15.26 12.08
N GLY A 48 -25.78 14.64 11.11
CA GLY A 48 -24.99 13.43 11.34
C GLY A 48 -23.84 13.67 12.33
N LEU A 49 -23.05 14.71 12.11
CA LEU A 49 -22.00 15.11 13.04
C LEU A 49 -22.56 15.54 14.41
N GLU A 50 -23.67 16.30 14.43
CA GLU A 50 -24.33 16.67 15.68
C GLU A 50 -24.71 15.45 16.53
N ILE A 51 -25.26 14.40 15.90
CA ILE A 51 -25.61 13.14 16.58
C ILE A 51 -24.33 12.44 17.06
N ALA A 52 -23.30 12.39 16.21
CA ALA A 52 -22.02 11.72 16.52
C ALA A 52 -21.33 12.36 17.73
N TYR A 53 -21.15 13.68 17.75
CA TYR A 53 -20.57 14.40 18.88
C TYR A 53 -21.38 14.20 20.17
N LYS A 54 -22.68 14.29 20.13
CA LYS A 54 -23.53 14.08 21.32
C LYS A 54 -23.52 12.63 21.80
N THR A 55 -23.30 11.67 20.90
CA THR A 55 -23.12 10.27 21.28
C THR A 55 -21.77 10.09 21.99
N ASN A 56 -20.71 10.66 21.43
CA ASN A 56 -19.39 10.68 22.03
C ASN A 56 -19.42 11.31 23.44
N ASP A 57 -20.01 12.50 23.58
CA ASP A 57 -20.10 13.20 24.86
C ASP A 57 -20.88 12.40 25.92
N ALA A 58 -21.98 11.76 25.49
CA ALA A 58 -22.82 10.94 26.38
C ALA A 58 -22.10 9.66 26.85
N LEU A 59 -21.10 9.21 26.14
CA LEU A 59 -20.29 8.01 26.45
C LEU A 59 -18.90 8.37 27.01
N ASN A 60 -18.61 9.67 27.22
CA ASN A 60 -17.32 10.19 27.66
C ASN A 60 -16.14 9.77 26.79
N GLY A 61 -16.36 9.65 25.47
CA GLY A 61 -15.33 9.28 24.52
C GLY A 61 -14.42 10.46 24.14
N ASN A 62 -13.31 10.14 23.50
CA ASN A 62 -12.43 11.12 22.88
C ASN A 62 -12.58 11.01 21.34
N ALA A 63 -13.02 12.11 20.71
CA ALA A 63 -13.40 12.10 19.32
C ALA A 63 -12.43 12.86 18.40
N SER A 64 -12.20 12.32 17.21
CA SER A 64 -11.54 12.99 16.09
C SER A 64 -12.43 12.97 14.86
N GLU A 65 -12.46 14.10 14.13
CA GLU A 65 -13.22 14.20 12.88
C GLU A 65 -12.36 13.79 11.70
N HIS A 66 -12.92 12.92 10.86
CA HIS A 66 -12.31 12.42 9.64
C HIS A 66 -13.20 12.72 8.44
N TYR A 67 -12.66 12.53 7.23
CA TYR A 67 -13.35 12.81 5.98
C TYR A 67 -13.16 11.67 4.98
N ALA A 68 -14.28 11.06 4.58
CA ALA A 68 -14.32 10.11 3.46
C ALA A 68 -15.09 10.76 2.28
N SER A 69 -16.29 10.28 1.91
CA SER A 69 -17.17 11.01 0.98
C SER A 69 -17.82 12.24 1.63
N HIS A 70 -17.91 12.26 2.95
CA HIS A 70 -18.35 13.35 3.83
C HIS A 70 -17.72 13.15 5.21
N PRO A 71 -17.79 14.16 6.11
CA PRO A 71 -17.21 14.08 7.43
C PRO A 71 -17.90 13.00 8.28
N TYR A 72 -17.11 12.33 9.11
CA TYR A 72 -17.56 11.36 10.11
C TYR A 72 -16.69 11.48 11.38
N LEU A 73 -17.10 10.80 12.43
CA LEU A 73 -16.41 10.87 13.72
C LEU A 73 -15.87 9.51 14.13
N THR A 74 -14.58 9.46 14.42
CA THR A 74 -13.95 8.32 15.10
C THR A 74 -13.83 8.66 16.57
N CYS A 75 -14.33 7.79 17.44
CA CYS A 75 -14.37 7.99 18.90
C CYS A 75 -13.64 6.87 19.61
N ASP A 76 -12.74 7.18 20.54
CA ASP A 76 -12.26 6.21 21.52
C ASP A 76 -13.25 6.17 22.69
N ILE A 77 -13.94 5.05 22.86
CA ILE A 77 -14.93 4.83 23.89
C ILE A 77 -14.56 3.55 24.67
N ASP A 78 -14.15 3.70 25.91
CA ASP A 78 -13.71 2.59 26.77
C ASP A 78 -12.58 1.72 26.15
N GLY A 79 -11.70 2.33 25.33
CA GLY A 79 -10.60 1.65 24.62
C GLY A 79 -11.03 0.91 23.36
N PHE A 80 -12.24 1.17 22.87
CA PHE A 80 -12.71 0.72 21.56
C PHE A 80 -12.79 1.90 20.60
N GLU A 81 -12.26 1.71 19.40
CA GLU A 81 -12.47 2.65 18.30
C GLU A 81 -13.87 2.46 17.74
N VAL A 82 -14.63 3.56 17.68
CA VAL A 82 -16.04 3.59 17.24
C VAL A 82 -16.19 4.63 16.14
N ASP A 83 -16.44 4.18 14.93
CA ASP A 83 -16.76 5.06 13.81
C ASP A 83 -18.26 5.37 13.75
N ILE A 84 -18.61 6.65 13.79
CA ILE A 84 -19.99 7.13 13.67
C ILE A 84 -20.13 7.87 12.34
N VAL A 85 -20.76 7.23 11.36
CA VAL A 85 -20.76 7.66 9.97
C VAL A 85 -22.17 7.99 9.50
N PRO A 86 -22.49 9.25 9.10
CA PRO A 86 -23.73 9.58 8.42
C PRO A 86 -23.78 8.91 7.04
N CYS A 87 -24.95 8.49 6.59
CA CYS A 87 -25.13 7.90 5.27
C CYS A 87 -26.61 8.01 4.82
N TYR A 88 -26.90 7.64 3.58
CA TYR A 88 -28.27 7.52 3.11
C TYR A 88 -28.84 6.13 3.36
N ALA A 89 -30.16 6.07 3.63
CA ALA A 89 -30.91 4.83 3.77
C ALA A 89 -31.21 4.22 2.39
N ILE A 90 -30.19 3.59 1.77
CA ILE A 90 -30.33 2.96 0.45
C ILE A 90 -30.86 1.53 0.58
N GLU A 91 -31.83 1.19 -0.26
CA GLU A 91 -32.37 -0.16 -0.41
C GLU A 91 -31.77 -0.89 -1.60
N GLU A 92 -31.89 -2.22 -1.59
CA GLU A 92 -31.41 -3.10 -2.65
C GLU A 92 -31.98 -2.70 -4.02
N GLY A 93 -31.11 -2.50 -5.03
CA GLY A 93 -31.52 -2.06 -6.38
C GLY A 93 -31.61 -0.55 -6.59
N GLN A 94 -31.43 0.27 -5.55
CA GLN A 94 -31.36 1.73 -5.69
C GLN A 94 -29.95 2.17 -6.09
N SER A 95 -29.88 3.35 -6.73
CA SER A 95 -28.57 3.95 -7.05
C SER A 95 -27.85 4.41 -5.79
N ILE A 96 -26.59 4.07 -5.68
CA ILE A 96 -25.70 4.51 -4.59
C ILE A 96 -25.44 6.00 -4.77
N ILE A 97 -25.65 6.79 -3.71
CA ILE A 97 -25.45 8.24 -3.70
C ILE A 97 -24.04 8.57 -3.25
N SER A 98 -23.55 7.87 -2.24
CA SER A 98 -22.20 8.05 -1.67
C SER A 98 -21.49 6.71 -1.50
N ALA A 99 -20.16 6.70 -1.51
CA ALA A 99 -19.39 5.46 -1.38
C ALA A 99 -19.62 4.75 -0.04
N VAL A 100 -19.93 5.48 1.02
CA VAL A 100 -20.20 4.93 2.36
C VAL A 100 -21.54 4.19 2.44
N ASP A 101 -22.52 4.53 1.61
CA ASP A 101 -23.85 3.91 1.63
C ASP A 101 -23.81 2.41 1.31
N ARG A 102 -22.77 1.97 0.57
CA ARG A 102 -22.56 0.54 0.23
C ARG A 102 -22.38 -0.34 1.45
N THR A 103 -21.79 0.18 2.52
CA THR A 103 -21.45 -0.62 3.70
C THR A 103 -22.71 -1.25 4.34
N ILE A 104 -23.83 -0.55 4.31
CA ILE A 104 -25.12 -1.11 4.78
C ILE A 104 -25.58 -2.27 3.88
N LEU A 105 -25.47 -2.11 2.55
CA LEU A 105 -25.85 -3.15 1.59
C LEU A 105 -24.93 -4.38 1.73
N HIS A 106 -23.63 -4.16 1.85
CA HIS A 106 -22.64 -5.24 2.09
C HIS A 106 -22.95 -6.00 3.38
N THR A 107 -23.26 -5.29 4.47
CA THR A 107 -23.57 -5.90 5.76
C THR A 107 -24.84 -6.76 5.66
N ARG A 108 -25.89 -6.22 5.06
CA ARG A 108 -27.15 -6.95 4.83
C ARG A 108 -26.94 -8.18 3.93
N TYR A 109 -26.15 -8.04 2.85
CA TYR A 109 -25.87 -9.14 1.94
C TYR A 109 -25.17 -10.29 2.66
N ILE A 110 -24.12 -10.02 3.42
CA ILE A 110 -23.38 -11.03 4.19
C ILE A 110 -24.28 -11.66 5.25
N GLN A 111 -25.02 -10.88 6.04
CA GLN A 111 -25.92 -11.40 7.07
C GLN A 111 -27.02 -12.30 6.51
N LYS A 112 -27.42 -12.08 5.25
CA LYS A 112 -28.45 -12.89 4.57
C LYS A 112 -27.91 -14.19 4.02
N HIS A 113 -26.64 -14.21 3.55
CA HIS A 113 -26.12 -15.33 2.77
C HIS A 113 -25.03 -16.14 3.51
N LEU A 114 -24.31 -15.54 4.47
CA LEU A 114 -23.29 -16.23 5.22
C LEU A 114 -23.92 -17.07 6.34
N SER A 115 -23.63 -18.38 6.38
CA SER A 115 -24.10 -19.24 7.47
C SER A 115 -23.22 -19.03 8.71
N LYS A 116 -23.72 -19.47 9.88
CA LYS A 116 -22.98 -19.36 11.14
C LYS A 116 -21.69 -20.17 11.13
N GLU A 117 -21.67 -21.30 10.47
CA GLU A 117 -20.49 -22.16 10.31
C GLU A 117 -19.44 -21.48 9.43
N GLN A 118 -19.87 -20.67 8.44
CA GLN A 118 -18.97 -19.92 7.58
C GLN A 118 -18.37 -18.68 8.26
N GLU A 119 -18.94 -18.18 9.36
CA GLU A 119 -18.32 -17.08 10.14
C GLU A 119 -16.92 -17.48 10.62
N ASP A 120 -16.76 -18.70 11.16
CA ASP A 120 -15.45 -19.22 11.59
C ASP A 120 -14.47 -19.44 10.43
N GLU A 121 -14.96 -19.86 9.27
CA GLU A 121 -14.17 -20.00 8.05
C GLU A 121 -13.63 -18.64 7.54
N VAL A 122 -14.43 -17.58 7.65
CA VAL A 122 -14.00 -16.20 7.34
C VAL A 122 -12.90 -15.75 8.31
N LEU A 123 -13.07 -16.02 9.61
CA LEU A 123 -12.05 -15.67 10.61
C LEU A 123 -10.74 -16.41 10.35
N LEU A 124 -10.82 -17.67 9.97
CA LEU A 124 -9.65 -18.49 9.62
C LEU A 124 -8.93 -17.93 8.39
N LEU A 125 -9.69 -17.56 7.33
CA LEU A 125 -9.13 -16.95 6.13
C LEU A 125 -8.47 -15.59 6.42
N LYS A 126 -9.16 -14.72 7.17
CA LYS A 126 -8.60 -13.42 7.58
C LYS A 126 -7.34 -13.59 8.42
N LYS A 127 -7.33 -14.56 9.35
CA LYS A 127 -6.16 -14.82 10.20
C LYS A 127 -4.98 -15.37 9.41
N PHE A 128 -5.22 -16.24 8.43
CA PHE A 128 -4.19 -16.71 7.52
C PHE A 128 -3.62 -15.54 6.69
N MET A 129 -4.49 -14.75 6.06
CA MET A 129 -4.07 -13.61 5.25
C MET A 129 -3.31 -12.58 6.08
N ASP A 130 -3.71 -12.33 7.33
CA ASP A 130 -3.02 -11.46 8.27
C ASP A 130 -1.60 -11.96 8.57
N ALA A 131 -1.47 -13.26 8.87
CA ALA A 131 -0.19 -13.87 9.19
C ALA A 131 0.79 -13.91 7.99
N VAL A 132 0.28 -13.97 6.75
CA VAL A 132 1.10 -13.94 5.53
C VAL A 132 1.22 -12.53 4.89
N GLY A 133 0.75 -11.49 5.59
CA GLY A 133 0.91 -10.10 5.18
C GLY A 133 0.03 -9.67 3.99
N THR A 134 -1.09 -10.36 3.74
CA THR A 134 -1.99 -10.06 2.60
C THR A 134 -3.36 -9.53 3.00
N TYR A 135 -3.65 -9.38 4.29
CA TYR A 135 -4.90 -8.85 4.81
C TYR A 135 -4.84 -7.33 4.98
N GLY A 136 -5.91 -6.64 4.60
CA GLY A 136 -6.06 -5.19 4.70
C GLY A 136 -6.05 -4.50 3.34
N SER A 137 -7.02 -3.63 3.10
CA SER A 137 -7.17 -2.89 1.83
C SER A 137 -6.65 -1.47 1.89
N GLU A 138 -6.03 -1.08 3.00
CA GLU A 138 -5.36 0.21 3.17
C GLU A 138 -4.26 0.34 2.10
N PHE A 139 -4.04 1.56 1.62
CA PHE A 139 -3.04 1.80 0.56
C PHE A 139 -1.63 1.32 0.91
N LYS A 140 -1.27 1.34 2.20
CA LYS A 140 0.01 0.81 2.69
C LYS A 140 0.13 -0.70 2.43
N THR A 141 -0.91 -1.46 2.72
CA THR A 141 -0.95 -2.93 2.53
C THR A 141 -1.33 -3.31 1.11
N GLY A 142 -2.42 -2.76 0.58
CA GLY A 142 -2.97 -3.09 -0.73
C GLY A 142 -3.37 -4.57 -0.85
N GLY A 143 -3.84 -5.15 0.25
CA GLY A 143 -4.22 -6.56 0.38
C GLY A 143 -5.73 -6.80 0.23
N PHE A 144 -6.17 -7.92 0.76
CA PHE A 144 -7.57 -8.35 0.71
C PHE A 144 -8.40 -7.62 1.76
N ALA A 145 -9.43 -6.91 1.34
CA ALA A 145 -10.40 -6.29 2.22
C ALA A 145 -11.21 -7.34 3.01
N GLY A 146 -11.66 -7.01 4.21
CA GLY A 146 -12.49 -7.89 5.03
C GLY A 146 -13.74 -8.39 4.31
N TYR A 147 -14.41 -7.50 3.56
CA TYR A 147 -15.58 -7.86 2.74
C TYR A 147 -15.22 -8.84 1.60
N LEU A 148 -14.05 -8.68 0.97
CA LEU A 148 -13.59 -9.64 -0.04
C LEU A 148 -13.34 -11.02 0.57
N CYS A 149 -12.81 -11.12 1.80
CA CYS A 149 -12.64 -12.40 2.49
C CYS A 149 -14.00 -13.10 2.75
N GLU A 150 -15.02 -12.35 3.17
CA GLU A 150 -16.37 -12.84 3.38
C GLU A 150 -16.97 -13.39 2.09
N LEU A 151 -16.84 -12.67 0.98
CA LEU A 151 -17.32 -13.08 -0.34
C LEU A 151 -16.56 -14.30 -0.89
N LEU A 152 -15.26 -14.42 -0.61
CA LEU A 152 -14.47 -15.60 -1.00
C LEU A 152 -15.00 -16.85 -0.30
N ILE A 153 -15.31 -16.77 1.00
CA ILE A 153 -15.93 -17.88 1.72
C ILE A 153 -17.33 -18.19 1.22
N LEU A 154 -18.14 -17.19 0.90
CA LEU A 154 -19.43 -17.43 0.25
C LEU A 154 -19.28 -18.19 -1.07
N ASN A 155 -18.28 -17.85 -1.89
CA ASN A 155 -18.05 -18.48 -3.19
C ASN A 155 -17.54 -19.92 -3.07
N TYR A 156 -16.57 -20.17 -2.19
CA TYR A 156 -15.88 -21.47 -2.11
C TYR A 156 -16.38 -22.36 -0.96
N GLY A 157 -17.14 -21.82 -0.03
CA GLY A 157 -17.75 -22.52 1.09
C GLY A 157 -16.90 -22.56 2.36
N THR A 158 -15.61 -22.88 2.27
CA THR A 158 -14.69 -23.06 3.41
C THR A 158 -13.34 -22.42 3.16
N PHE A 159 -12.54 -22.26 4.20
CA PHE A 159 -11.13 -21.85 4.12
C PHE A 159 -10.33 -22.81 3.24
N ASP A 160 -10.39 -24.13 3.51
CA ASP A 160 -9.65 -25.12 2.73
C ASP A 160 -9.99 -25.06 1.23
N ALA A 161 -11.28 -24.98 0.89
CA ALA A 161 -11.71 -24.87 -0.50
C ALA A 161 -11.24 -23.55 -1.15
N THR A 162 -11.20 -22.46 -0.38
CA THR A 162 -10.67 -21.15 -0.84
C THR A 162 -9.17 -21.25 -1.15
N ILE A 163 -8.38 -21.82 -0.26
CA ILE A 163 -6.92 -22.01 -0.44
C ILE A 163 -6.64 -22.96 -1.62
N ARG A 164 -7.38 -24.06 -1.75
CA ARG A 164 -7.27 -24.99 -2.89
C ARG A 164 -7.64 -24.35 -4.23
N ALA A 165 -8.58 -23.42 -4.24
CA ALA A 165 -8.89 -22.63 -5.44
C ALA A 165 -7.79 -21.62 -5.72
N ALA A 166 -7.34 -20.88 -4.69
CA ALA A 166 -6.37 -19.79 -4.82
C ALA A 166 -5.01 -20.25 -5.38
N GLN A 167 -4.53 -21.46 -5.04
CA GLN A 167 -3.28 -22.02 -5.60
C GLN A 167 -3.24 -22.01 -7.13
N ASN A 168 -4.42 -22.04 -7.79
CA ASN A 168 -4.59 -22.11 -9.23
C ASN A 168 -5.03 -20.78 -9.86
N TRP A 169 -5.23 -19.72 -9.08
CA TRP A 169 -5.64 -18.45 -9.61
C TRP A 169 -4.63 -17.91 -10.62
N LYS A 170 -5.15 -17.13 -11.59
CA LYS A 170 -4.38 -16.46 -12.62
C LYS A 170 -4.68 -14.97 -12.57
N ARG A 171 -3.84 -14.17 -13.20
CA ARG A 171 -4.15 -12.76 -13.37
C ARG A 171 -5.53 -12.60 -14.00
N GLN A 172 -6.36 -11.72 -13.41
CA GLN A 172 -7.76 -11.52 -13.79
C GLN A 172 -8.64 -12.77 -13.60
N THR A 173 -8.41 -13.56 -12.58
CA THR A 173 -9.40 -14.53 -12.14
C THR A 173 -10.72 -13.80 -11.85
N VAL A 174 -11.83 -14.31 -12.41
CA VAL A 174 -13.16 -13.71 -12.30
C VAL A 174 -14.02 -14.54 -11.36
N ILE A 175 -14.68 -13.86 -10.41
CA ILE A 175 -15.70 -14.44 -9.53
C ILE A 175 -16.94 -13.54 -9.59
N ASP A 176 -18.11 -14.12 -9.84
CA ASP A 176 -19.39 -13.41 -10.01
C ASP A 176 -20.50 -14.25 -9.36
N LEU A 177 -20.83 -13.94 -8.10
CA LEU A 177 -21.78 -14.71 -7.30
C LEU A 177 -23.23 -14.60 -7.81
N GLU A 178 -23.56 -13.49 -8.43
CA GLU A 178 -24.93 -13.19 -8.88
C GLU A 178 -25.11 -13.35 -10.40
N ASP A 179 -24.08 -13.89 -11.09
CA ASP A 179 -24.10 -14.11 -12.55
C ASP A 179 -24.43 -12.83 -13.37
N PHE A 180 -23.94 -11.67 -12.92
CA PHE A 180 -24.19 -10.40 -13.62
C PHE A 180 -23.54 -10.31 -15.00
N GLY A 181 -22.46 -11.06 -15.23
CA GLY A 181 -21.75 -11.09 -16.50
C GLY A 181 -21.00 -9.80 -16.85
N THR A 182 -20.65 -8.96 -15.87
CA THR A 182 -20.04 -7.64 -16.07
C THR A 182 -18.51 -7.62 -15.97
N ALA A 183 -17.87 -8.77 -15.83
CA ALA A 183 -16.40 -8.90 -15.69
C ALA A 183 -15.58 -8.27 -16.83
N GLY A 184 -16.18 -8.12 -18.03
CA GLY A 184 -15.57 -7.46 -19.19
C GLY A 184 -15.54 -5.93 -19.11
N ASN A 185 -15.93 -5.31 -17.99
CA ASN A 185 -15.88 -3.86 -17.81
C ASN A 185 -14.45 -3.34 -18.00
N PRO A 186 -14.22 -2.35 -18.89
CA PRO A 186 -12.88 -1.79 -19.12
C PRO A 186 -12.18 -1.23 -17.88
N LEU A 187 -12.96 -0.83 -16.86
CA LEU A 187 -12.43 -0.34 -15.58
C LEU A 187 -11.66 -1.42 -14.82
N PHE A 188 -11.97 -2.72 -15.03
CA PHE A 188 -11.33 -3.84 -14.32
C PHE A 188 -10.08 -4.38 -15.03
N LYS A 189 -9.70 -3.81 -16.18
CA LYS A 189 -8.64 -4.33 -17.07
C LYS A 189 -7.29 -4.52 -16.39
N ASN A 190 -6.97 -3.73 -15.39
CA ASN A 190 -5.67 -3.76 -14.72
C ASN A 190 -5.71 -4.48 -13.36
N ASP A 191 -6.89 -4.83 -12.87
CA ASP A 191 -7.06 -5.44 -11.56
C ASP A 191 -6.55 -6.88 -11.59
N PRO A 192 -5.83 -7.36 -10.57
CA PRO A 192 -5.29 -8.72 -10.53
C PRO A 192 -6.39 -9.76 -10.32
N LEU A 193 -7.43 -9.43 -9.55
CA LEU A 193 -8.61 -10.22 -9.28
C LEU A 193 -9.86 -9.40 -9.61
N VAL A 194 -10.82 -9.98 -10.33
CA VAL A 194 -12.11 -9.36 -10.60
C VAL A 194 -13.18 -10.12 -9.81
N PHE A 195 -13.56 -9.56 -8.68
CA PHE A 195 -14.69 -10.07 -7.88
C PHE A 195 -15.85 -9.08 -8.01
N ILE A 196 -16.87 -9.46 -8.79
CA ILE A 196 -18.04 -8.59 -9.02
C ILE A 196 -18.80 -8.41 -7.70
N ASP A 197 -19.04 -7.17 -7.32
CA ASP A 197 -19.78 -6.86 -6.11
C ASP A 197 -21.24 -7.32 -6.24
N PRO A 198 -21.71 -8.24 -5.41
CA PRO A 198 -23.09 -8.73 -5.50
C PRO A 198 -24.15 -7.65 -5.23
N THR A 199 -23.74 -6.51 -4.67
CA THR A 199 -24.64 -5.37 -4.43
C THR A 199 -24.48 -4.24 -5.49
N ASP A 200 -23.45 -4.29 -6.32
CA ASP A 200 -23.17 -3.30 -7.38
C ASP A 200 -22.42 -3.96 -8.55
N LYS A 201 -23.16 -4.41 -9.55
CA LYS A 201 -22.60 -5.10 -10.74
C LYS A 201 -21.54 -4.34 -11.53
N ASN A 202 -21.37 -3.04 -11.28
CA ASN A 202 -20.39 -2.20 -11.96
C ASN A 202 -19.11 -2.00 -11.12
N ARG A 203 -19.02 -2.66 -9.96
CA ARG A 203 -17.88 -2.54 -9.04
C ARG A 203 -17.10 -3.85 -8.94
N ASN A 204 -15.77 -3.75 -8.91
CA ASN A 204 -14.89 -4.83 -8.50
C ASN A 204 -14.54 -4.66 -7.01
N VAL A 205 -14.87 -5.64 -6.17
CA VAL A 205 -14.50 -5.64 -4.74
C VAL A 205 -12.96 -5.74 -4.56
N GLY A 206 -12.29 -6.39 -5.52
CA GLY A 206 -10.82 -6.52 -5.55
C GLY A 206 -10.07 -5.30 -6.11
N ALA A 207 -10.72 -4.14 -6.35
CA ALA A 207 -10.09 -2.98 -7.00
C ALA A 207 -8.91 -2.37 -6.21
N ALA A 208 -8.90 -2.49 -4.87
CA ALA A 208 -7.80 -2.02 -4.03
C ALA A 208 -6.65 -3.04 -3.89
N LEU A 209 -6.86 -4.29 -4.36
CA LEU A 209 -5.88 -5.37 -4.25
C LEU A 209 -4.72 -5.14 -5.21
N ARG A 210 -3.51 -5.06 -4.69
CA ARG A 210 -2.29 -4.94 -5.49
C ARG A 210 -1.86 -6.30 -6.00
N ILE A 211 -1.20 -6.31 -7.16
CA ILE A 211 -0.73 -7.55 -7.79
C ILE A 211 0.25 -8.33 -6.89
N GLU A 212 1.08 -7.63 -6.14
CA GLU A 212 2.05 -8.21 -5.22
C GLU A 212 1.32 -9.02 -4.14
N ARG A 213 0.35 -8.42 -3.45
CA ARG A 213 -0.44 -9.09 -2.40
C ARG A 213 -1.27 -10.24 -2.93
N TYR A 214 -1.78 -10.11 -4.15
CA TYR A 214 -2.49 -11.20 -4.83
C TYR A 214 -1.58 -12.40 -5.11
N VAL A 215 -0.37 -12.15 -5.61
CA VAL A 215 0.62 -13.21 -5.89
C VAL A 215 1.16 -13.81 -4.59
N ASP A 216 1.42 -13.00 -3.57
CA ASP A 216 1.84 -13.46 -2.25
C ASP A 216 0.82 -14.46 -1.67
N PHE A 217 -0.48 -14.14 -1.74
CA PHE A 217 -1.54 -15.03 -1.28
C PHE A 217 -1.57 -16.35 -2.05
N ILE A 218 -1.40 -16.32 -3.39
CA ILE A 218 -1.34 -17.54 -4.21
C ILE A 218 -0.16 -18.42 -3.78
N VAL A 219 1.02 -17.85 -3.59
CA VAL A 219 2.22 -18.59 -3.19
C VAL A 219 2.08 -19.13 -1.76
N ALA A 220 1.59 -18.31 -0.83
CA ALA A 220 1.30 -18.75 0.54
C ALA A 220 0.29 -19.91 0.57
N SER A 221 -0.74 -19.85 -0.29
CA SER A 221 -1.73 -20.94 -0.40
C SER A 221 -1.08 -22.25 -0.86
N ARG A 222 -0.16 -22.21 -1.82
CA ARG A 222 0.59 -23.40 -2.27
C ARG A 222 1.47 -23.96 -1.17
N ASN A 223 2.25 -23.12 -0.51
CA ASN A 223 3.14 -23.52 0.58
C ASN A 223 2.34 -24.12 1.76
N PHE A 224 1.17 -23.55 2.07
CA PHE A 224 0.27 -24.10 3.08
C PHE A 224 -0.21 -25.51 2.69
N LEU A 225 -0.65 -25.71 1.45
CA LEU A 225 -1.14 -27.02 1.00
C LEU A 225 -0.04 -28.08 0.94
N ASP A 226 1.18 -27.71 0.55
CA ASP A 226 2.34 -28.62 0.58
C ASP A 226 2.62 -29.17 1.98
N ILE A 227 2.24 -28.44 3.03
CA ILE A 227 2.37 -28.85 4.44
C ILE A 227 1.09 -29.54 4.93
N ALA A 228 -0.08 -29.00 4.57
CA ALA A 228 -1.36 -29.52 5.03
C ALA A 228 -1.68 -30.91 4.47
N ASP A 229 -1.25 -31.19 3.23
CA ASP A 229 -1.44 -32.48 2.56
C ASP A 229 -0.34 -33.50 2.92
N ASP A 230 0.68 -33.13 3.72
CA ASP A 230 1.77 -34.00 4.19
C ASP A 230 1.55 -34.33 5.67
N GLU A 231 1.16 -35.56 5.97
CA GLU A 231 0.85 -36.01 7.34
C GLU A 231 2.02 -35.84 8.33
N GLU A 232 3.29 -35.89 7.85
CA GLU A 232 4.47 -35.72 8.70
C GLU A 232 4.74 -34.26 9.06
N LYS A 233 4.14 -33.33 8.34
CA LYS A 233 4.38 -31.88 8.50
C LYS A 233 3.21 -31.11 9.12
N GLN A 234 2.08 -31.77 9.37
CA GLN A 234 0.85 -31.11 9.84
C GLN A 234 1.04 -30.27 11.13
N GLU A 235 1.98 -30.61 11.99
CA GLU A 235 2.31 -29.81 13.18
C GLU A 235 2.74 -28.35 12.82
N LYS A 236 3.26 -28.15 11.61
CA LYS A 236 3.71 -26.84 11.13
C LYS A 236 2.59 -25.95 10.60
N ILE A 237 1.39 -26.47 10.39
CA ILE A 237 0.23 -25.72 9.89
C ILE A 237 -0.03 -24.49 10.75
N ILE A 238 0.11 -24.63 12.07
CA ILE A 238 -0.17 -23.55 13.02
C ILE A 238 0.71 -22.30 12.79
N GLU A 239 1.90 -22.47 12.20
CA GLU A 239 2.81 -21.37 11.93
C GLU A 239 2.25 -20.39 10.88
N PHE A 240 1.40 -20.87 9.96
CA PHE A 240 0.73 -20.02 8.97
C PHE A 240 -0.34 -19.10 9.57
N PHE A 241 -0.70 -19.27 10.81
CA PHE A 241 -1.70 -18.47 11.53
C PHE A 241 -1.10 -17.59 12.63
N LYS A 242 0.22 -17.66 12.82
CA LYS A 242 0.95 -16.83 13.76
C LYS A 242 1.53 -15.62 13.05
N PRO A 243 1.55 -14.42 13.65
CA PRO A 243 2.33 -13.31 13.13
C PRO A 243 3.78 -13.74 12.94
N LEU A 244 4.42 -13.24 11.89
CA LEU A 244 5.84 -13.45 11.71
C LEU A 244 6.58 -12.75 12.85
N GLN A 245 7.24 -13.56 13.68
CA GLN A 245 8.09 -13.03 14.73
C GLN A 245 9.51 -12.88 14.18
N LYS A 246 10.03 -11.67 14.20
CA LYS A 246 11.43 -11.35 13.88
C LYS A 246 12.29 -11.68 15.11
N GLU A 247 12.39 -12.97 15.48
CA GLU A 247 13.10 -13.42 16.67
C GLU A 247 14.56 -12.93 16.69
N HIS A 248 15.18 -12.82 15.51
CA HIS A 248 16.54 -12.32 15.34
C HIS A 248 16.69 -10.83 15.70
N LEU A 249 15.59 -10.06 15.76
CA LEU A 249 15.55 -8.65 16.13
C LEU A 249 14.98 -8.41 17.54
N SER A 250 14.23 -9.36 18.10
CA SER A 250 13.39 -9.14 19.28
C SER A 250 14.16 -8.78 20.55
N ASN A 251 15.40 -9.26 20.69
CA ASN A 251 16.22 -9.05 21.89
C ASN A 251 17.43 -8.13 21.64
N LYS A 252 17.46 -7.41 20.51
CA LYS A 252 18.56 -6.52 20.12
C LYS A 252 18.19 -5.06 20.34
N SER A 253 19.18 -4.25 20.67
CA SER A 253 19.06 -2.79 20.64
C SER A 253 19.00 -2.28 19.20
N ASN A 254 18.53 -1.05 18.98
CA ASN A 254 18.51 -0.42 17.66
C ASN A 254 19.92 -0.34 17.04
N GLU A 255 20.96 -0.08 17.85
CA GLU A 255 22.35 -0.07 17.39
C GLU A 255 22.81 -1.45 16.88
N GLU A 256 22.47 -2.54 17.59
CA GLU A 256 22.81 -3.90 17.18
C GLU A 256 22.08 -4.29 15.88
N ILE A 257 20.80 -3.92 15.75
CA ILE A 257 20.02 -4.17 14.53
C ILE A 257 20.60 -3.37 13.36
N ALA A 258 20.89 -2.08 13.55
CA ALA A 258 21.48 -1.23 12.52
C ALA A 258 22.84 -1.79 12.03
N LYS A 259 23.66 -2.31 12.93
CA LYS A 259 24.92 -2.95 12.58
C LYS A 259 24.73 -4.21 11.73
N ASP A 260 23.80 -5.09 12.10
CA ASP A 260 23.51 -6.31 11.33
C ASP A 260 22.98 -5.98 9.92
N ILE A 261 22.13 -4.96 9.82
CA ILE A 261 21.62 -4.45 8.55
C ILE A 261 22.75 -3.92 7.68
N LEU A 262 23.68 -3.13 8.26
CA LEU A 262 24.86 -2.61 7.54
C LEU A 262 25.78 -3.73 7.06
N GLU A 263 25.99 -4.78 7.85
CA GLU A 263 26.75 -5.94 7.43
C GLU A 263 26.07 -6.66 6.25
N SER A 264 24.76 -6.76 6.28
CA SER A 264 23.96 -7.36 5.19
C SER A 264 24.05 -6.56 3.89
N PHE A 265 24.00 -5.23 3.94
CA PHE A 265 24.21 -4.38 2.74
C PHE A 265 25.65 -4.50 2.21
N LYS A 266 26.65 -4.57 3.07
CA LYS A 266 28.07 -4.74 2.66
C LYS A 266 28.29 -6.08 1.96
N ASP A 267 27.68 -7.15 2.44
CA ASP A 267 27.78 -8.48 1.81
C ASP A 267 27.20 -8.51 0.39
N ARG A 268 26.20 -7.68 0.11
CA ARG A 268 25.59 -7.57 -1.22
C ARG A 268 26.48 -6.84 -2.23
N GLN A 269 27.48 -6.09 -1.78
CA GLN A 269 28.36 -5.26 -2.62
C GLN A 269 27.61 -4.26 -3.49
N THR A 270 26.45 -3.82 -3.02
CA THR A 270 25.59 -2.78 -3.60
C THR A 270 25.86 -1.44 -2.94
N GLN A 271 25.34 -0.34 -3.52
CA GLN A 271 25.23 0.93 -2.84
C GLN A 271 23.77 1.21 -2.54
N THR A 272 23.44 1.57 -1.32
CA THR A 272 22.09 1.98 -0.94
C THR A 272 22.05 3.45 -0.59
N LEU A 273 21.16 4.20 -1.27
CA LEU A 273 20.93 5.60 -1.03
C LEU A 273 19.61 5.81 -0.28
N VAL A 274 19.63 6.75 0.64
CA VAL A 274 18.48 7.16 1.45
C VAL A 274 18.13 8.60 1.12
N LEU A 275 16.84 8.88 0.93
CA LEU A 275 16.25 10.21 0.76
C LEU A 275 15.23 10.41 1.87
N LYS A 276 15.52 11.28 2.83
CA LYS A 276 14.59 11.67 3.90
C LYS A 276 14.04 13.06 3.61
N PHE A 277 12.74 13.25 3.72
CA PHE A 277 12.08 14.54 3.49
C PHE A 277 10.80 14.65 4.34
N PRO A 278 10.33 15.87 4.65
CA PRO A 278 9.12 16.08 5.44
C PRO A 278 7.88 15.54 4.70
N ILE A 279 6.91 15.06 5.47
CA ILE A 279 5.65 14.59 4.92
C ILE A 279 4.87 15.78 4.31
N PRO A 280 4.36 15.68 3.08
CA PRO A 280 3.57 16.75 2.49
C PRO A 280 2.17 16.81 3.10
N GLU A 281 1.57 17.99 3.15
CA GLU A 281 0.17 18.18 3.59
C GLU A 281 -0.80 17.49 2.63
N MET A 282 -1.24 16.28 2.97
CA MET A 282 -2.24 15.49 2.24
C MET A 282 -2.86 14.41 3.12
N SER A 283 -4.00 13.86 2.69
CA SER A 283 -4.61 12.72 3.38
C SER A 283 -3.76 11.45 3.24
N ALA A 284 -3.79 10.59 4.25
CA ALA A 284 -3.08 9.30 4.24
C ALA A 284 -3.42 8.46 2.99
N ASP A 285 -4.69 8.45 2.58
CA ASP A 285 -5.17 7.75 1.38
C ASP A 285 -4.50 8.23 0.08
N ALA A 286 -4.16 9.51 -0.01
CA ALA A 286 -3.47 10.07 -1.16
C ALA A 286 -1.94 9.90 -1.07
N LEU A 287 -1.40 9.85 0.14
CA LEU A 287 0.03 9.82 0.41
C LEU A 287 0.72 8.58 -0.17
N HIS A 288 0.32 7.39 0.28
CA HIS A 288 0.99 6.13 -0.09
C HIS A 288 1.06 5.87 -1.60
N PRO A 289 -0.03 6.04 -2.40
CA PRO A 289 0.06 5.90 -3.86
C PRO A 289 1.01 6.90 -4.51
N GLN A 290 1.09 8.13 -3.99
CA GLN A 290 1.99 9.15 -4.53
C GLN A 290 3.44 8.87 -4.15
N LEU A 291 3.73 8.39 -2.93
CA LEU A 291 5.07 7.98 -2.52
C LEU A 291 5.60 6.85 -3.40
N LEU A 292 4.81 5.79 -3.59
CA LEU A 292 5.19 4.67 -4.44
C LEU A 292 5.46 5.10 -5.88
N LYS A 293 4.57 5.93 -6.45
CA LYS A 293 4.75 6.49 -7.80
C LYS A 293 6.01 7.34 -7.90
N THR A 294 6.32 8.10 -6.85
CA THR A 294 7.47 9.00 -6.81
C THR A 294 8.77 8.22 -6.78
N VAL A 295 8.93 7.28 -5.84
CA VAL A 295 10.15 6.47 -5.76
C VAL A 295 10.36 5.65 -7.02
N SER A 296 9.30 5.07 -7.60
CA SER A 296 9.36 4.37 -8.88
C SER A 296 9.83 5.29 -10.02
N SER A 297 9.31 6.52 -10.09
CA SER A 297 9.74 7.50 -11.11
C SER A 297 11.20 7.94 -10.94
N ILE A 298 11.68 8.04 -9.70
CA ILE A 298 13.10 8.32 -9.41
C ILE A 298 13.96 7.16 -9.90
N CYS A 299 13.58 5.92 -9.58
CA CYS A 299 14.30 4.72 -10.02
C CYS A 299 14.32 4.57 -11.55
N GLU A 300 13.20 4.83 -12.24
CA GLU A 300 13.16 4.86 -13.72
C GLU A 300 14.18 5.85 -14.30
N LYS A 301 14.38 7.00 -13.67
CA LYS A 301 15.34 8.01 -14.15
C LYS A 301 16.78 7.64 -13.84
N ILE A 302 17.05 7.03 -12.71
CA ILE A 302 18.36 6.46 -12.37
C ILE A 302 18.77 5.44 -13.44
N GLU A 303 17.84 4.56 -13.85
CA GLU A 303 18.10 3.57 -14.89
C GLU A 303 18.30 4.18 -16.29
N MET A 304 17.62 5.31 -16.60
CA MET A 304 17.85 6.05 -17.85
C MET A 304 19.27 6.64 -17.94
N GLU A 305 19.91 6.92 -16.81
CA GLU A 305 21.32 7.36 -16.73
C GLU A 305 22.30 6.18 -16.71
N GLU A 306 21.82 4.97 -17.05
CA GLU A 306 22.59 3.71 -17.16
C GLU A 306 23.13 3.20 -15.80
N PHE A 307 22.60 3.67 -14.67
CA PHE A 307 22.76 3.01 -13.40
C PHE A 307 21.73 1.87 -13.28
N SER A 308 21.93 0.91 -12.35
CA SER A 308 20.99 -0.20 -12.22
C SER A 308 20.44 -0.27 -10.79
N VAL A 309 19.13 -0.11 -10.68
CA VAL A 309 18.41 -0.28 -9.42
C VAL A 309 18.20 -1.78 -9.16
N PHE A 310 18.55 -2.23 -7.96
CA PHE A 310 18.32 -3.59 -7.51
C PHE A 310 16.97 -3.73 -6.80
N ASN A 311 16.71 -2.83 -5.84
CA ASN A 311 15.48 -2.78 -5.07
C ASN A 311 15.21 -1.35 -4.60
N TYR A 312 13.97 -1.02 -4.30
CA TYR A 312 13.59 0.24 -3.67
C TYR A 312 12.32 0.07 -2.85
N ASP A 313 12.20 0.88 -1.81
CA ASP A 313 11.02 0.93 -0.97
C ASP A 313 10.90 2.32 -0.34
N TYR A 314 9.79 2.57 0.36
CA TYR A 314 9.60 3.75 1.18
C TYR A 314 9.06 3.38 2.56
N TRP A 315 9.45 4.19 3.53
CA TRP A 315 8.92 4.17 4.89
C TRP A 315 8.40 5.55 5.24
N THR A 316 7.38 5.63 6.10
CA THR A 316 6.86 6.88 6.66
C THR A 316 6.26 6.62 8.04
N ASP A 317 6.43 7.59 8.95
CA ASP A 317 5.74 7.65 10.23
C ASP A 317 4.30 8.22 10.11
N GLU A 318 3.88 8.58 8.89
CA GLU A 318 2.58 9.16 8.53
C GLU A 318 2.27 10.52 9.19
N GLU A 319 3.19 11.09 9.98
CA GLU A 319 3.03 12.38 10.65
C GLU A 319 4.10 13.41 10.28
N ARG A 320 5.37 13.02 10.17
CA ARG A 320 6.49 13.96 10.02
C ARG A 320 7.38 13.72 8.82
N PHE A 321 7.82 12.47 8.59
CA PHE A 321 8.83 12.17 7.60
C PHE A 321 8.50 10.99 6.70
N VAL A 322 9.05 11.08 5.49
CA VAL A 322 9.14 10.00 4.51
C VAL A 322 10.60 9.68 4.28
N ILE A 323 10.92 8.40 4.17
CA ILE A 323 12.25 7.89 3.83
C ILE A 323 12.14 6.99 2.61
N PHE A 324 12.83 7.32 1.51
CA PHE A 324 13.03 6.39 0.39
C PHE A 324 14.36 5.68 0.56
N THR A 325 14.35 4.36 0.36
CA THR A 325 15.54 3.51 0.35
C THR A 325 15.70 2.92 -1.05
N ILE A 326 16.83 3.19 -1.72
CA ILE A 326 17.11 2.79 -3.09
C ILE A 326 18.44 2.05 -3.14
N GLU A 327 18.40 0.75 -3.42
CA GLU A 327 19.57 -0.12 -3.55
C GLU A 327 19.98 -0.26 -5.02
N LEU A 328 21.26 -0.08 -5.30
CA LEU A 328 21.84 0.02 -6.65
C LEU A 328 22.88 -1.08 -6.88
N ASN A 329 22.71 -1.88 -7.93
CA ASN A 329 23.72 -2.82 -8.42
C ASN A 329 24.83 -2.11 -9.19
N VAL A 330 24.46 -1.13 -10.02
CA VAL A 330 25.41 -0.31 -10.77
C VAL A 330 25.22 1.13 -10.33
N PHE A 331 26.04 1.59 -9.44
CA PHE A 331 25.97 2.93 -8.83
C PHE A 331 27.08 3.88 -9.30
N LYS A 332 28.10 3.33 -10.02
CA LYS A 332 29.24 4.08 -10.55
C LYS A 332 29.53 3.68 -11.98
N GLN A 333 29.75 4.66 -12.83
CA GLN A 333 30.05 4.52 -14.25
C GLN A 333 31.43 5.06 -14.61
N GLY A 334 31.99 4.57 -15.71
CA GLY A 334 33.22 5.10 -16.27
C GLY A 334 33.05 6.56 -16.71
N LYS A 335 34.17 7.33 -16.74
CA LYS A 335 34.15 8.74 -17.14
C LYS A 335 33.58 8.98 -18.55
N TYR A 336 33.76 8.05 -19.46
CA TYR A 336 33.36 8.16 -20.85
C TYR A 336 32.36 7.08 -21.25
N TYR A 337 31.50 7.40 -22.21
CA TYR A 337 30.58 6.46 -22.85
C TYR A 337 30.54 6.67 -24.37
N ILE A 338 30.05 5.66 -25.08
CA ILE A 338 29.87 5.72 -26.52
C ILE A 338 28.46 6.23 -26.81
N HIS A 339 28.36 7.48 -27.26
CA HIS A 339 27.08 8.04 -27.71
C HIS A 339 26.76 7.51 -29.11
N LYS A 340 25.69 6.68 -29.19
CA LYS A 340 25.25 6.02 -30.41
C LYS A 340 24.39 6.98 -31.24
N GLY A 341 24.82 7.26 -32.45
CA GLY A 341 24.10 8.05 -33.44
C GLY A 341 23.34 7.20 -34.46
N PRO A 342 23.08 7.74 -35.67
CA PRO A 342 22.35 7.03 -36.69
C PRO A 342 23.14 5.87 -37.33
N LYS A 343 22.44 4.92 -37.94
CA LYS A 343 23.07 3.97 -38.85
C LYS A 343 23.74 4.71 -40.00
N VAL A 344 24.83 4.17 -40.52
CA VAL A 344 25.63 4.81 -41.60
C VAL A 344 24.89 4.94 -42.91
N TRP A 345 23.91 4.08 -43.16
CA TRP A 345 23.20 3.97 -44.46
C TRP A 345 22.41 5.25 -44.83
N PRO A 346 21.64 5.91 -43.95
CA PRO A 346 20.95 7.18 -44.27
C PRO A 346 21.93 8.36 -44.23
N LYS A 347 22.54 8.71 -45.39
CA LYS A 347 23.53 9.81 -45.53
C LYS A 347 23.05 11.12 -44.85
N LYS A 348 21.80 11.53 -45.13
CA LYS A 348 21.23 12.77 -44.53
C LYS A 348 21.22 12.76 -42.99
N ALA A 349 20.95 11.61 -42.36
CA ALA A 349 20.97 11.45 -40.92
C ALA A 349 22.39 11.60 -40.38
N CYS A 350 23.37 10.97 -41.04
CA CYS A 350 24.79 11.10 -40.70
C CYS A 350 25.29 12.54 -40.83
N ASP A 351 24.89 13.23 -41.90
CA ASP A 351 25.28 14.63 -42.14
C ASP A 351 24.67 15.56 -41.04
N ASN A 352 23.42 15.32 -40.63
CA ASN A 352 22.80 16.06 -39.53
C ASN A 352 23.50 15.76 -38.19
N PHE A 353 23.87 14.51 -37.94
CA PHE A 353 24.60 14.10 -36.75
C PHE A 353 25.96 14.76 -36.66
N LYS A 354 26.72 14.80 -37.79
CA LYS A 354 27.99 15.53 -37.89
C LYS A 354 27.85 17.02 -37.61
N LYS A 355 26.77 17.68 -38.11
CA LYS A 355 26.50 19.07 -37.87
C LYS A 355 26.21 19.38 -36.40
N LYS A 356 25.51 18.47 -35.73
CA LYS A 356 25.15 18.63 -34.32
C LYS A 356 26.34 18.45 -33.40
N TRP A 357 27.19 17.48 -33.70
CA TRP A 357 28.25 16.99 -32.83
C TRP A 357 29.61 17.34 -33.42
N GLN A 358 30.06 18.36 -33.71
CA GLN A 358 31.33 18.75 -34.35
C GLN A 358 32.62 18.06 -33.83
N ASP A 359 32.47 16.96 -33.12
CA ASP A 359 33.50 16.15 -32.47
C ASP A 359 34.04 15.06 -33.40
N ALA A 360 35.05 14.32 -32.93
CA ALA A 360 35.61 13.17 -33.63
C ALA A 360 34.59 12.01 -33.67
N LEU A 361 33.91 11.88 -34.81
CA LEU A 361 32.97 10.81 -35.09
C LEU A 361 33.67 9.64 -35.75
N TYR A 362 33.27 8.44 -35.38
CA TYR A 362 33.79 7.19 -35.99
C TYR A 362 32.66 6.18 -36.16
N PRO A 363 32.82 5.22 -37.10
CA PRO A 363 31.89 4.13 -37.23
C PRO A 363 32.17 3.04 -36.18
N LEU A 364 31.12 2.53 -35.56
CA LEU A 364 31.16 1.32 -34.73
C LEU A 364 29.98 0.46 -35.14
N ASP A 365 30.29 -0.79 -35.56
CA ASP A 365 29.32 -1.65 -36.26
C ASP A 365 28.65 -0.90 -37.42
N GLU A 366 27.35 -0.82 -37.43
CA GLU A 366 26.57 -0.11 -38.45
C GLU A 366 26.19 1.35 -38.06
N PHE A 367 26.75 1.90 -36.99
CA PHE A 367 26.37 3.23 -36.44
C PHE A 367 27.52 4.24 -36.51
N MET A 368 27.15 5.50 -36.72
CA MET A 368 28.04 6.62 -36.43
C MET A 368 27.99 6.88 -34.94
N VAL A 369 29.13 6.95 -34.30
CA VAL A 369 29.23 7.13 -32.84
C VAL A 369 30.28 8.20 -32.50
N LEU A 370 30.22 8.67 -31.26
CA LEU A 370 31.29 9.49 -30.65
C LEU A 370 31.47 9.11 -29.18
N THR A 371 32.69 9.30 -28.68
CA THR A 371 32.97 9.14 -27.25
C THR A 371 32.67 10.46 -26.55
N ARG A 372 31.85 10.39 -25.48
CA ARG A 372 31.48 11.53 -24.67
C ARG A 372 31.84 11.32 -23.20
N GLU A 373 32.13 12.40 -22.53
CA GLU A 373 32.23 12.41 -21.09
C GLU A 373 30.84 12.38 -20.47
N ARG A 374 30.65 11.55 -19.43
CA ARG A 374 29.38 11.48 -18.69
C ARG A 374 29.22 12.72 -17.83
N GLU A 375 28.02 13.20 -17.75
CA GLU A 375 27.65 14.29 -16.84
C GLU A 375 27.75 13.80 -15.39
N PHE A 376 27.21 12.60 -15.11
CA PHE A 376 27.23 11.97 -13.80
C PHE A 376 28.06 10.69 -13.82
N LYS A 377 28.92 10.53 -12.82
CA LYS A 377 29.73 9.32 -12.66
C LYS A 377 29.16 8.38 -11.60
N THR A 378 28.31 8.91 -10.70
CA THR A 378 27.62 8.15 -9.66
C THR A 378 26.13 8.48 -9.68
N ALA A 379 25.31 7.53 -9.21
CA ALA A 379 23.87 7.73 -9.05
C ALA A 379 23.58 8.83 -8.01
N LYS A 380 24.44 8.97 -6.99
CA LYS A 380 24.36 10.03 -5.97
C LYS A 380 24.49 11.42 -6.62
N GLU A 381 25.55 11.63 -7.43
CA GLU A 381 25.75 12.89 -8.17
C GLU A 381 24.54 13.25 -9.07
N PHE A 382 23.94 12.24 -9.72
CA PHE A 382 22.73 12.43 -10.51
C PHE A 382 21.56 12.90 -9.63
N LEU A 383 21.31 12.23 -8.52
CA LEU A 383 20.20 12.58 -7.62
C LEU A 383 20.39 13.94 -6.97
N GLU A 384 21.60 14.28 -6.50
CA GLU A 384 21.92 15.59 -5.93
C GLU A 384 21.56 16.74 -6.90
N LYS A 385 21.78 16.56 -8.19
CA LYS A 385 21.40 17.55 -9.21
C LYS A 385 19.91 17.47 -9.58
N ALA A 386 19.38 16.26 -9.74
CA ALA A 386 18.05 16.02 -10.28
C ALA A 386 16.93 16.39 -9.30
N LEU A 387 17.18 16.32 -7.99
CA LEU A 387 16.21 16.65 -6.93
C LEU A 387 16.19 18.14 -6.55
N THR A 388 16.75 19.02 -7.38
CA THR A 388 16.67 20.48 -7.21
C THR A 388 15.44 21.05 -7.94
N ASP A 389 14.97 22.22 -7.54
CA ASP A 389 13.82 22.91 -8.14
C ASP A 389 13.93 23.07 -9.66
N ASP A 390 15.13 23.31 -10.17
CA ASP A 390 15.37 23.48 -11.60
C ASP A 390 15.22 22.18 -12.40
N HIS A 391 15.47 21.02 -11.79
CA HIS A 391 15.55 19.73 -12.48
C HIS A 391 14.46 18.72 -12.09
N ILE A 392 13.78 18.90 -10.96
CA ILE A 392 12.76 17.98 -10.43
C ILE A 392 11.63 17.66 -11.42
N HIS A 393 11.42 18.51 -12.41
CA HIS A 393 10.40 18.32 -13.45
C HIS A 393 10.63 17.09 -14.34
N ILE A 394 11.83 16.49 -14.32
CA ILE A 394 12.11 15.25 -15.07
C ILE A 394 11.37 14.04 -14.48
N PHE A 395 10.98 14.11 -13.21
CA PHE A 395 10.25 13.06 -12.53
C PHE A 395 8.74 13.24 -12.62
N LYS A 396 8.00 12.12 -12.61
CA LYS A 396 6.52 12.11 -12.57
C LYS A 396 6.02 12.20 -11.13
N ILE A 397 6.22 13.33 -10.48
CA ILE A 397 5.95 13.56 -9.07
C ILE A 397 4.74 14.49 -8.92
N GLY A 398 3.88 14.23 -7.93
CA GLY A 398 2.79 15.14 -7.54
C GLY A 398 3.32 16.46 -6.97
N LYS A 399 2.53 17.54 -7.11
CA LYS A 399 2.96 18.89 -6.69
C LYS A 399 3.40 18.93 -5.22
N ASN A 400 2.61 18.38 -4.30
CA ASN A 400 2.87 18.45 -2.88
C ASN A 400 4.16 17.69 -2.48
N ILE A 401 4.39 16.52 -3.10
CA ILE A 401 5.64 15.76 -2.87
C ILE A 401 6.83 16.46 -3.49
N LYS A 402 6.65 17.14 -4.63
CA LYS A 402 7.71 17.91 -5.27
C LYS A 402 8.28 18.98 -4.33
N GLU A 403 7.41 19.76 -3.70
CA GLU A 403 7.79 20.82 -2.76
C GLU A 403 8.53 20.24 -1.54
N ALA A 404 8.11 19.07 -1.03
CA ALA A 404 8.75 18.40 0.09
C ALA A 404 10.14 17.84 -0.26
N ILE A 405 10.31 17.22 -1.43
CA ILE A 405 11.59 16.66 -1.89
C ILE A 405 12.60 17.77 -2.26
N CYS A 406 12.16 18.90 -2.82
CA CYS A 406 13.06 20.01 -3.14
C CYS A 406 13.48 20.83 -1.91
N SER A 407 13.09 20.44 -0.69
CA SER A 407 13.57 21.07 0.53
C SER A 407 15.07 20.85 0.72
N ASP A 408 15.74 21.79 1.36
CA ASP A 408 17.18 21.69 1.69
C ASP A 408 17.50 20.49 2.60
N GLU A 409 16.47 19.85 3.19
CA GLU A 409 16.58 18.69 4.05
C GLU A 409 16.69 17.37 3.27
N CYS A 410 16.26 17.34 1.99
CA CYS A 410 16.28 16.11 1.17
C CYS A 410 17.58 16.00 0.38
N VAL A 411 18.62 15.51 1.00
CA VAL A 411 19.91 15.22 0.37
C VAL A 411 20.11 13.72 0.28
N PRO A 412 20.54 13.16 -0.88
CA PRO A 412 20.88 11.75 -0.98
C PRO A 412 22.07 11.41 -0.09
N ILE A 413 21.89 10.54 0.90
CA ILE A 413 22.95 10.04 1.78
C ILE A 413 23.10 8.53 1.64
N GLU A 414 24.28 8.01 1.95
CA GLU A 414 24.50 6.56 1.94
C GLU A 414 23.89 5.91 3.19
N ILE A 415 23.42 4.68 3.07
CA ILE A 415 22.73 3.97 4.17
C ILE A 415 23.63 3.81 5.40
N ASP A 416 24.96 3.67 5.23
CA ASP A 416 25.91 3.57 6.33
C ASP A 416 26.04 4.91 7.08
N GLU A 417 26.04 6.04 6.40
CA GLU A 417 25.99 7.37 7.01
C GLU A 417 24.68 7.56 7.79
N PHE A 418 23.53 7.20 7.18
CA PHE A 418 22.21 7.31 7.81
C PHE A 418 22.10 6.46 9.08
N LEU A 419 22.50 5.19 9.03
CA LEU A 419 22.36 4.27 10.16
C LEU A 419 23.40 4.52 11.28
N ASN A 420 24.56 5.11 10.97
CA ASN A 420 25.51 5.52 12.00
C ASN A 420 25.02 6.72 12.81
N ASP A 421 24.18 7.57 12.25
CA ASP A 421 23.58 8.74 12.90
C ASP A 421 22.09 8.52 13.25
N LEU A 422 21.65 7.27 13.41
CA LEU A 422 20.26 6.87 13.57
C LEU A 422 19.50 7.64 14.68
N ASP A 423 20.13 7.82 15.84
CA ASP A 423 19.54 8.56 16.96
C ASP A 423 19.26 10.02 16.61
N LYS A 424 20.11 10.63 15.80
CA LYS A 424 19.94 11.99 15.31
C LYS A 424 18.86 12.07 14.22
N GLU A 425 18.81 11.06 13.35
CA GLU A 425 17.78 10.99 12.30
C GLU A 425 16.38 10.80 12.86
N PHE A 426 16.26 10.16 14.01
CA PHE A 426 15.00 9.93 14.73
C PHE A 426 14.88 10.71 16.06
N ASP A 427 15.56 11.88 16.19
CA ASP A 427 15.43 12.76 17.37
C ASP A 427 14.10 13.53 17.38
N TYR A 428 12.99 12.79 17.30
CA TYR A 428 11.63 13.31 17.37
C TYR A 428 10.64 12.20 17.79
N SER A 429 9.43 12.60 18.18
CA SER A 429 8.33 11.69 18.48
C SER A 429 7.09 12.08 17.66
N THR A 430 6.22 11.10 17.41
CA THR A 430 4.90 11.29 16.85
C THR A 430 3.82 11.27 17.95
N SER A 431 2.55 11.40 17.57
CA SER A 431 1.43 11.30 18.51
C SER A 431 1.37 9.92 19.20
N ASN A 432 1.85 8.86 18.51
CA ASN A 432 1.69 7.47 18.91
C ASN A 432 3.01 6.74 19.22
N GLN A 433 4.17 7.30 18.83
CA GLN A 433 5.47 6.61 18.92
C GLN A 433 6.57 7.54 19.45
N THR A 434 7.42 6.98 20.28
CA THR A 434 8.67 7.61 20.73
C THR A 434 9.74 7.53 19.65
N SER A 435 10.81 8.31 19.77
CA SER A 435 11.98 8.28 18.88
C SER A 435 12.59 6.88 18.75
N GLU A 436 12.70 6.14 19.85
CA GLU A 436 13.24 4.77 19.88
C GLU A 436 12.34 3.78 19.11
N GLU A 437 11.02 3.90 19.28
CA GLU A 437 10.03 3.08 18.57
C GLU A 437 10.01 3.37 17.07
N LEU A 438 10.12 4.64 16.67
CA LEU A 438 10.21 5.04 15.25
C LEU A 438 11.48 4.50 14.59
N ALA A 439 12.63 4.64 15.25
CA ALA A 439 13.88 4.07 14.76
C ALA A 439 13.78 2.55 14.60
N LYS A 440 13.19 1.86 15.58
CA LYS A 440 12.96 0.42 15.52
C LYS A 440 12.02 0.00 14.40
N ASP A 441 10.94 0.77 14.16
CA ASP A 441 10.00 0.49 13.07
C ASP A 441 10.69 0.65 11.70
N TYR A 442 11.49 1.69 11.53
CA TYR A 442 12.30 1.85 10.31
C TYR A 442 13.31 0.71 10.13
N LEU A 443 14.03 0.30 11.16
CA LEU A 443 14.95 -0.84 11.10
C LEU A 443 14.23 -2.15 10.76
N ASN A 444 13.02 -2.35 11.27
CA ASN A 444 12.17 -3.48 10.89
C ASN A 444 11.78 -3.43 9.40
N SER A 445 11.52 -2.25 8.86
CA SER A 445 11.23 -2.10 7.42
C SER A 445 12.46 -2.39 6.55
N LEU A 446 13.66 -2.02 7.01
CA LEU A 446 14.91 -2.39 6.33
C LEU A 446 15.20 -3.90 6.37
N ASP A 447 14.84 -4.57 7.46
CA ASP A 447 14.93 -6.04 7.51
C ASP A 447 13.99 -6.69 6.50
N ASP A 448 12.76 -6.19 6.35
CA ASP A 448 11.81 -6.63 5.31
C ASP A 448 12.35 -6.33 3.90
N PHE A 449 12.97 -5.18 3.70
CA PHE A 449 13.63 -4.79 2.45
C PHE A 449 14.76 -5.75 2.05
N LEU A 450 15.58 -6.16 3.02
CA LEU A 450 16.67 -7.11 2.83
C LEU A 450 16.19 -8.55 2.65
N ASN A 451 15.05 -8.90 3.23
CA ASN A 451 14.49 -10.25 3.25
C ASN A 451 13.07 -10.29 2.65
N PRO A 452 12.88 -9.86 1.38
CA PRO A 452 11.56 -9.83 0.76
C PRO A 452 10.93 -11.21 0.75
N GLY A 453 9.62 -11.25 0.99
CA GLY A 453 8.84 -12.49 0.96
C GLY A 453 9.08 -13.43 2.15
N GLN A 454 9.65 -12.96 3.26
CA GLN A 454 9.81 -13.80 4.46
C GLN A 454 8.47 -14.32 5.00
N TYR A 455 7.37 -13.61 4.80
CA TYR A 455 6.02 -14.06 5.13
C TYR A 455 5.58 -15.29 4.31
N ILE A 456 6.15 -15.48 3.12
CA ILE A 456 5.76 -16.52 2.17
C ILE A 456 6.65 -17.77 2.28
N LYS A 457 7.76 -17.67 2.99
CA LYS A 457 8.75 -18.77 3.14
C LYS A 457 8.36 -19.84 4.17
N ARG A 458 7.16 -19.77 4.70
CA ARG A 458 6.67 -20.70 5.74
C ARG A 458 6.33 -22.06 5.21
#